data_2feb43431b88a15aaff01f75bd389a61
#
_entry.id   2feb43431b88a15aaff01f75bd389a61
#
_cell.length_a   1.000
_cell.length_b   1.000
_cell.length_c   1.000
_cell.angle_alpha   90.00
_cell.angle_beta   90.00
_cell.angle_gamma   90.00
#
_symmetry.space_group_name_H-M   'P 1'
#
loop_
_entity.id
_entity.type
_entity.pdbx_description
1 polymer ?
#
loop_
_entity_poly.entity_id
_entity_poly.type
_entity_poly.pdbx_seq_one_letter_code
_entity_poly.pdbx_strand_id
1 'polypeptide(L)'
;MSYLFQGSSYLSPRAYGIMHRVHHAYPDTEKDVHSPKHDKSLWKMMIKTKDIYTAIHEGEFKMEERFLGELPSWKSFDDFAHGWVSRILWAFGYASFYYVFETEWWMWLFLPINLMMSPIHGAIINWFAQK
;
A
#
# COMPACT_ATOMS: atom_id res chain seq x y z
N MET A 1 13.20 3.27 7.58
CA MET A 1 12.15 3.63 8.59
C MET A 1 10.74 3.46 8.05
N SER A 2 10.35 4.03 6.90
CA SER A 2 8.97 3.91 6.35
C SER A 2 8.46 2.48 6.25
N TYR A 3 9.27 1.51 5.83
CA TYR A 3 8.87 0.11 5.75
C TYR A 3 8.39 -0.49 7.09
N LEU A 4 9.08 -0.18 8.20
CA LEU A 4 8.69 -0.66 9.53
C LEU A 4 7.39 0.00 10.02
N PHE A 5 7.20 1.29 9.73
CA PHE A 5 5.98 2.00 10.11
C PHE A 5 4.77 1.67 9.22
N GLN A 6 5.01 1.22 7.99
CA GLN A 6 3.94 0.72 7.12
C GLN A 6 3.39 -0.64 7.56
N GLY A 7 4.18 -1.41 8.33
CA GLY A 7 3.77 -2.74 8.77
C GLY A 7 3.39 -3.63 7.59
N SER A 8 2.22 -4.24 7.66
CA SER A 8 1.69 -5.16 6.65
C SER A 8 1.11 -4.48 5.40
N SER A 9 1.49 -3.25 5.08
CA SER A 9 1.01 -2.59 3.84
C SER A 9 1.50 -3.25 2.57
N TYR A 10 2.63 -3.99 2.65
CA TYR A 10 3.22 -4.76 1.55
C TYR A 10 3.57 -3.92 0.32
N LEU A 11 3.93 -2.66 0.52
CA LEU A 11 4.22 -1.72 -0.55
C LEU A 11 5.71 -1.36 -0.60
N SER A 12 6.26 -1.21 -1.81
CA SER A 12 7.54 -0.54 -2.01
C SER A 12 7.40 0.92 -1.59
N PRO A 13 8.26 1.41 -0.67
CA PRO A 13 8.23 2.81 -0.24
C PRO A 13 8.40 3.79 -1.41
N ARG A 14 9.20 3.41 -2.41
CA ARG A 14 9.44 4.21 -3.61
C ARG A 14 8.20 4.31 -4.49
N ALA A 15 7.62 3.17 -4.88
CA ALA A 15 6.44 3.15 -5.74
C ALA A 15 5.25 3.85 -5.08
N TYR A 16 5.05 3.64 -3.79
CA TYR A 16 4.04 4.36 -3.01
C TYR A 16 4.31 5.87 -2.98
N GLY A 17 5.56 6.28 -2.73
CA GLY A 17 5.93 7.70 -2.71
C GLY A 17 5.69 8.41 -4.04
N ILE A 18 5.98 7.75 -5.16
CA ILE A 18 5.68 8.27 -6.51
C ILE A 18 4.17 8.45 -6.69
N MET A 19 3.40 7.41 -6.39
CA MET A 19 1.96 7.41 -6.54
C MET A 19 1.30 8.51 -5.68
N HIS A 20 1.79 8.71 -4.47
CA HIS A 20 1.33 9.75 -3.55
C HIS A 20 1.63 11.17 -4.05
N ARG A 21 2.81 11.38 -4.66
CA ARG A 21 3.15 12.66 -5.31
C ARG A 21 2.24 12.99 -6.49
N VAL A 22 1.88 11.98 -7.30
CA VAL A 22 0.94 12.15 -8.41
C VAL A 22 -0.44 12.53 -7.91
N HIS A 23 -0.91 11.87 -6.85
CA HIS A 23 -2.16 12.21 -6.20
C HIS A 23 -2.19 13.67 -5.74
N HIS A 24 -1.14 14.13 -5.03
CA HIS A 24 -1.06 15.52 -4.58
C HIS A 24 -0.92 16.54 -5.72
N ALA A 25 -0.32 16.17 -6.84
CA ALA A 25 -0.18 17.07 -7.98
C ALA A 25 -1.45 17.21 -8.82
N TYR A 26 -2.28 16.18 -8.83
CA TYR A 26 -3.48 16.10 -9.67
C TYR A 26 -4.71 15.61 -8.91
N PRO A 27 -5.03 16.19 -7.75
CA PRO A 27 -6.12 15.70 -6.93
C PRO A 27 -7.43 15.75 -7.72
N ASP A 28 -8.20 14.68 -7.67
CA ASP A 28 -9.54 14.59 -8.28
C ASP A 28 -9.61 14.73 -9.81
N THR A 29 -8.48 14.63 -10.50
CA THR A 29 -8.43 14.62 -11.98
C THR A 29 -8.40 13.19 -12.52
N GLU A 30 -8.52 13.04 -13.85
CA GLU A 30 -8.37 11.72 -14.51
C GLU A 30 -6.98 11.10 -14.33
N LYS A 31 -5.96 11.92 -13.99
CA LYS A 31 -4.60 11.48 -13.70
C LYS A 31 -4.43 11.02 -12.25
N ASP A 32 -5.39 11.29 -11.40
CA ASP A 32 -5.36 10.86 -10.01
C ASP A 32 -5.64 9.36 -9.90
N VAL A 33 -4.65 8.66 -9.42
CA VAL A 33 -4.66 7.19 -9.30
C VAL A 33 -5.52 6.70 -8.13
N HIS A 34 -5.89 7.60 -7.22
CA HIS A 34 -6.63 7.30 -5.99
C HIS A 34 -8.01 7.94 -5.90
N SER A 35 -8.42 8.76 -6.89
CA SER A 35 -9.67 9.50 -6.77
C SER A 35 -10.89 8.60 -6.88
N PRO A 36 -11.78 8.61 -5.88
CA PRO A 36 -13.05 7.90 -5.94
C PRO A 36 -14.08 8.56 -6.85
N LYS A 37 -13.82 9.77 -7.35
CA LYS A 37 -14.78 10.52 -8.21
C LYS A 37 -15.01 9.83 -9.56
N HIS A 38 -13.99 9.14 -10.06
CA HIS A 38 -14.04 8.49 -11.36
C HIS A 38 -14.45 7.02 -11.29
N ASP A 39 -14.47 6.44 -10.09
CA ASP A 39 -14.80 5.04 -9.89
C ASP A 39 -16.14 4.87 -9.17
N LYS A 40 -17.02 4.03 -9.74
CA LYS A 40 -18.35 3.76 -9.19
C LYS A 40 -18.35 2.79 -8.01
N SER A 41 -17.18 2.18 -7.68
CA SER A 41 -17.07 1.16 -6.65
C SER A 41 -15.69 1.21 -5.99
N LEU A 42 -15.67 1.09 -4.67
CA LEU A 42 -14.44 0.95 -3.87
C LEU A 42 -13.53 -0.16 -4.41
N TRP A 43 -14.09 -1.30 -4.76
CA TRP A 43 -13.33 -2.45 -5.29
C TRP A 43 -12.65 -2.14 -6.63
N LYS A 44 -13.34 -1.43 -7.54
CA LYS A 44 -12.74 -1.01 -8.82
C LYS A 44 -11.60 -0.04 -8.59
N MET A 45 -11.77 0.93 -7.69
CA MET A 45 -10.71 1.85 -7.31
C MET A 45 -9.49 1.10 -6.74
N MET A 46 -9.71 0.14 -5.82
CA MET A 46 -8.63 -0.66 -5.24
C MET A 46 -7.86 -1.47 -6.30
N ILE A 47 -8.56 -2.10 -7.23
CA ILE A 47 -7.92 -2.89 -8.31
C ILE A 47 -7.10 -1.96 -9.20
N LYS A 48 -7.68 -0.85 -9.65
CA LYS A 48 -7.00 0.16 -10.47
C LYS A 48 -5.75 0.71 -9.78
N THR A 49 -5.87 1.07 -8.50
CA THR A 49 -4.74 1.53 -7.69
C THR A 49 -3.63 0.49 -7.60
N LYS A 50 -4.00 -0.78 -7.38
CA LYS A 50 -3.03 -1.89 -7.36
C LYS A 50 -2.34 -2.05 -8.71
N ASP A 51 -3.08 -2.00 -9.83
CA ASP A 51 -2.51 -2.18 -11.17
C ASP A 51 -1.54 -1.04 -11.52
N ILE A 52 -1.91 0.20 -11.22
CA ILE A 52 -1.04 1.37 -11.40
C ILE A 52 0.19 1.27 -10.50
N TYR A 53 0.02 0.89 -9.23
CA TYR A 53 1.14 0.67 -8.32
C TYR A 53 2.13 -0.37 -8.87
N THR A 54 1.61 -1.48 -9.38
CA THR A 54 2.44 -2.54 -9.97
C THR A 54 3.20 -2.03 -11.20
N ALA A 55 2.53 -1.33 -12.10
CA ALA A 55 3.15 -0.72 -13.28
C ALA A 55 4.24 0.31 -12.92
N ILE A 56 4.06 1.07 -11.85
CA ILE A 56 5.09 2.00 -11.32
C ILE A 56 6.27 1.21 -10.75
N HIS A 57 6.01 0.14 -9.98
CA HIS A 57 7.05 -0.68 -9.39
C HIS A 57 7.91 -1.38 -10.45
N GLU A 58 7.28 -1.90 -11.50
CA GLU A 58 7.92 -2.57 -12.64
C GLU A 58 8.61 -1.58 -13.61
N GLY A 59 8.32 -0.28 -13.48
CA GLY A 59 8.88 0.76 -14.34
C GLY A 59 8.21 0.88 -15.68
N GLU A 60 7.07 0.24 -15.88
CA GLU A 60 6.29 0.28 -17.14
C GLU A 60 5.46 1.56 -17.26
N PHE A 61 5.18 2.23 -16.16
CA PHE A 61 4.39 3.46 -16.15
C PHE A 61 5.27 4.66 -16.52
N LYS A 62 4.95 5.34 -17.64
CA LYS A 62 5.63 6.57 -18.07
C LYS A 62 5.27 7.71 -17.12
N MET A 63 6.15 7.96 -16.16
CA MET A 63 6.04 9.07 -15.21
C MET A 63 6.79 10.30 -15.68
N GLU A 64 6.27 11.48 -15.35
CA GLU A 64 7.01 12.72 -15.47
C GLU A 64 8.22 12.70 -14.51
N GLU A 65 9.39 13.09 -14.99
CA GLU A 65 10.67 13.04 -14.23
C GLU A 65 10.59 13.75 -12.88
N ARG A 66 9.78 14.81 -12.77
CA ARG A 66 9.58 15.55 -11.51
C ARG A 66 9.03 14.69 -10.36
N PHE A 67 8.32 13.61 -10.64
CA PHE A 67 7.80 12.70 -9.62
C PHE A 67 8.81 11.64 -9.18
N LEU A 68 9.83 11.39 -10.01
CA LEU A 68 10.87 10.40 -9.77
C LEU A 68 12.03 10.96 -8.93
N GLY A 69 12.22 12.29 -8.92
CA GLY A 69 13.34 12.98 -8.28
C GLY A 69 13.34 12.80 -6.75
N GLU A 70 14.54 12.79 -6.15
CA GLU A 70 14.80 12.79 -4.70
C GLU A 70 14.20 11.59 -3.90
N LEU A 71 13.63 10.60 -4.57
CA LEU A 71 13.25 9.38 -3.89
C LEU A 71 14.42 8.40 -3.90
N PRO A 72 14.88 7.96 -2.72
CA PRO A 72 15.95 6.99 -2.65
C PRO A 72 15.55 5.72 -3.41
N SER A 73 16.42 5.29 -4.31
CA SER A 73 16.23 4.06 -5.07
C SER A 73 17.11 2.96 -4.48
N TRP A 74 16.51 2.03 -3.83
CA TRP A 74 17.18 0.82 -3.37
C TRP A 74 16.43 -0.40 -3.91
N LYS A 75 16.70 -0.71 -5.17
CA LYS A 75 15.95 -1.73 -5.91
C LYS A 75 15.81 -3.05 -5.15
N SER A 76 16.90 -3.59 -4.62
CA SER A 76 16.85 -4.86 -3.88
C SER A 76 15.92 -4.80 -2.66
N PHE A 77 15.85 -3.64 -1.99
CA PHE A 77 14.96 -3.45 -0.85
C PHE A 77 13.52 -3.23 -1.29
N ASP A 78 13.30 -2.51 -2.38
CA ASP A 78 11.97 -2.28 -2.95
C ASP A 78 11.35 -3.61 -3.43
N ASP A 79 12.15 -4.45 -4.12
CA ASP A 79 11.75 -5.78 -4.57
C ASP A 79 11.44 -6.71 -3.37
N PHE A 80 12.27 -6.66 -2.33
CA PHE A 80 12.01 -7.38 -1.08
C PHE A 80 10.71 -6.94 -0.41
N ALA A 81 10.51 -5.61 -0.26
CA ALA A 81 9.33 -5.07 0.40
C ALA A 81 8.03 -5.40 -0.35
N HIS A 82 8.08 -5.43 -1.69
CA HIS A 82 6.96 -5.84 -2.55
C HIS A 82 6.76 -7.36 -2.57
N GLY A 83 7.81 -8.12 -2.32
CA GLY A 83 7.87 -9.58 -2.50
C GLY A 83 7.06 -10.39 -1.48
N TRP A 84 6.81 -11.65 -1.82
CA TRP A 84 6.14 -12.61 -0.95
C TRP A 84 6.91 -12.91 0.34
N VAL A 85 8.24 -12.83 0.32
CA VAL A 85 9.07 -13.04 1.51
C VAL A 85 8.73 -12.02 2.60
N SER A 86 8.61 -10.75 2.23
CA SER A 86 8.20 -9.70 3.16
C SER A 86 6.81 -9.96 3.75
N ARG A 87 5.85 -10.40 2.93
CA ARG A 87 4.48 -10.71 3.38
C ARG A 87 4.46 -11.86 4.39
N ILE A 88 5.23 -12.92 4.11
CA ILE A 88 5.35 -14.08 5.02
C ILE A 88 6.01 -13.66 6.33
N LEU A 89 7.08 -12.86 6.28
CA LEU A 89 7.75 -12.37 7.48
C LEU A 89 6.83 -11.52 8.36
N TRP A 90 6.03 -10.64 7.76
CA TRP A 90 5.03 -9.86 8.51
C TRP A 90 3.93 -10.73 9.09
N ALA A 91 3.41 -11.68 8.33
CA ALA A 91 2.40 -12.64 8.81
C ALA A 91 2.93 -13.46 9.99
N PHE A 92 4.18 -13.95 9.87
CA PHE A 92 4.85 -14.67 10.95
C PHE A 92 5.10 -13.78 12.18
N GLY A 93 5.54 -12.53 11.97
CA GLY A 93 5.74 -11.56 13.05
C GLY A 93 4.46 -11.30 13.84
N TYR A 94 3.35 -11.05 13.14
CA TYR A 94 2.04 -10.88 13.80
C TYR A 94 1.60 -12.16 14.51
N ALA A 95 1.69 -13.32 13.86
CA ALA A 95 1.32 -14.58 14.48
C ALA A 95 2.15 -14.87 15.74
N SER A 96 3.46 -14.60 15.70
CA SER A 96 4.34 -14.73 16.87
C SER A 96 3.98 -13.77 17.97
N PHE A 97 3.63 -12.52 17.65
CA PHE A 97 3.16 -11.54 18.62
C PHE A 97 1.89 -12.03 19.31
N TYR A 98 0.91 -12.48 18.53
CA TYR A 98 -0.33 -13.05 19.09
C TYR A 98 -0.01 -14.26 19.97
N TYR A 99 0.81 -15.19 19.52
CA TYR A 99 1.17 -16.39 20.30
C TYR A 99 1.79 -16.06 21.66
N VAL A 100 2.57 -14.97 21.75
CA VAL A 100 3.25 -14.59 23.01
C VAL A 100 2.34 -13.79 23.95
N PHE A 101 1.49 -12.91 23.39
CA PHE A 101 0.76 -11.92 24.18
C PHE A 101 -0.74 -12.19 24.32
N GLU A 102 -1.28 -13.12 23.54
CA GLU A 102 -2.70 -13.45 23.59
C GLU A 102 -3.02 -14.30 24.81
N THR A 103 -4.08 -13.92 25.53
CA THR A 103 -4.57 -14.65 26.68
C THR A 103 -5.83 -15.44 26.38
N GLU A 104 -6.59 -15.03 25.35
CA GLU A 104 -7.89 -15.56 25.02
C GLU A 104 -7.96 -16.00 23.55
N TRP A 105 -8.48 -17.17 23.25
CA TRP A 105 -8.53 -17.77 21.91
C TRP A 105 -9.22 -16.88 20.86
N TRP A 106 -10.26 -16.11 21.25
CA TRP A 106 -11.00 -15.24 20.33
C TRP A 106 -10.17 -14.07 19.81
N MET A 107 -9.10 -13.70 20.49
CA MET A 107 -8.22 -12.63 20.05
C MET A 107 -7.53 -12.96 18.73
N TRP A 108 -7.33 -14.25 18.41
CA TRP A 108 -6.80 -14.71 17.12
C TRP A 108 -7.67 -14.29 15.94
N LEU A 109 -8.95 -13.95 16.15
CA LEU A 109 -9.81 -13.40 15.10
C LEU A 109 -9.34 -12.01 14.62
N PHE A 110 -8.57 -11.29 15.42
CA PHE A 110 -7.97 -10.02 15.01
C PHE A 110 -6.75 -10.18 14.11
N LEU A 111 -6.10 -11.33 14.07
CA LEU A 111 -4.93 -11.56 13.24
C LEU A 111 -5.22 -11.30 11.74
N PRO A 112 -6.24 -11.90 11.12
CA PRO A 112 -6.58 -11.60 9.73
C PRO A 112 -7.01 -10.14 9.54
N ILE A 113 -7.66 -9.52 10.51
CA ILE A 113 -8.03 -8.11 10.47
C ILE A 113 -6.77 -7.25 10.42
N ASN A 114 -5.78 -7.49 11.29
CA ASN A 114 -4.53 -6.74 11.31
C ASN A 114 -3.73 -6.91 10.01
N LEU A 115 -3.71 -8.11 9.44
CA LEU A 115 -3.04 -8.37 8.16
C LEU A 115 -3.68 -7.61 6.99
N MET A 116 -5.00 -7.42 7.03
CA MET A 116 -5.76 -6.74 5.98
C MET A 116 -5.97 -5.25 6.25
N MET A 117 -5.71 -4.78 7.47
CA MET A 117 -6.02 -3.42 7.89
C MET A 117 -5.35 -2.36 7.02
N SER A 118 -4.04 -2.48 6.77
CA SER A 118 -3.30 -1.47 6.02
C SER A 118 -3.85 -1.22 4.61
N PRO A 119 -4.02 -2.24 3.75
CA PRO A 119 -4.54 -2.01 2.41
C PRO A 119 -6.00 -1.56 2.40
N ILE A 120 -6.83 -2.09 3.30
CA ILE A 120 -8.26 -1.76 3.36
C ILE A 120 -8.47 -0.36 3.97
N HIS A 121 -7.76 -0.02 5.03
CA HIS A 121 -7.90 1.26 5.73
C HIS A 121 -7.56 2.44 4.82
N GLY A 122 -6.45 2.35 4.07
CA GLY A 122 -6.09 3.37 3.09
C GLY A 122 -7.16 3.56 2.01
N ALA A 123 -7.72 2.47 1.50
CA ALA A 123 -8.79 2.52 0.52
C ALA A 123 -10.10 3.13 1.07
N ILE A 124 -10.45 2.80 2.31
CA ILE A 124 -11.64 3.36 2.98
C ILE A 124 -11.47 4.86 3.21
N ILE A 125 -10.33 5.30 3.74
CA ILE A 125 -10.06 6.73 3.95
C ILE A 125 -10.18 7.48 2.63
N ASN A 126 -9.49 7.04 1.58
CA ASN A 126 -9.56 7.70 0.28
C ASN A 126 -10.98 7.75 -0.28
N TRP A 127 -11.75 6.67 -0.10
CA TRP A 127 -13.13 6.61 -0.58
C TRP A 127 -14.07 7.60 0.11
N PHE A 128 -13.96 7.73 1.43
CA PHE A 128 -14.86 8.60 2.22
C PHE A 128 -14.37 10.04 2.35
N ALA A 129 -13.06 10.27 2.39
CA ALA A 129 -12.51 11.61 2.57
C ALA A 129 -12.52 12.45 1.27
N GLN A 130 -12.58 11.81 0.10
CA GLN A 130 -12.50 12.48 -1.19
C GLN A 130 -13.83 12.44 -1.98
N LYS A 131 -14.91 11.93 -1.40
CA LYS A 131 -16.25 11.93 -1.97
C LYS A 131 -17.06 13.11 -1.48
#